data_d58f18bc2dd196be41cb0fc367e5cf0f
#
_entry.id   d58f18bc2dd196be41cb0fc367e5cf0f
#
_cell.length_a   1.000
_cell.length_b   1.000
_cell.length_c   1.000
_cell.angle_alpha   90.00
_cell.angle_beta   90.00
_cell.angle_gamma   90.00
#
_symmetry.space_group_name_H-M   'P 1'
#
loop_
_entity.id
_entity.type
_entity.pdbx_description
1 polymer ?
#
loop_
_entity_poly.entity_id
_entity_poly.type
_entity_poly.pdbx_seq_one_letter_code
_entity_poly.pdbx_strand_id
1 'polypeptide(L)'
;MLLNAHGSCKGKIGVFIEEHFDMTEYRLFNKRLPSAGFDLQYISNLWGNTSLQFGSNPDNGWVEEHIIVSEDVQKVNPSEYKGFLIIGAYATDRLRYTVKPEKGKANDAPAVQLLRKIMATPGVKVGTICHSLWLLCADRTLLEGRKVTCAHNIICDVENAGADVQYGDDGTVGSVVDGDLITAKHPAFTDELLDLFLREIESINNN
;
A
#
# COMPACT_ATOMS: atom_id res chain seq x y z
N MET A 1 -11.07 -20.29 16.31
CA MET A 1 -11.39 -19.17 17.19
C MET A 1 -10.49 -19.28 18.41
N LEU A 2 -9.31 -18.68 18.36
CA LEU A 2 -8.38 -18.58 19.48
C LEU A 2 -8.52 -17.18 20.06
N LEU A 3 -9.14 -17.09 21.20
CA LEU A 3 -9.26 -15.88 22.00
C LEU A 3 -7.87 -15.49 22.50
N ASN A 4 -7.31 -14.42 21.99
CA ASN A 4 -6.14 -13.79 22.54
C ASN A 4 -6.54 -12.87 23.70
N ALA A 5 -5.85 -13.04 24.80
CA ALA A 5 -6.01 -12.29 26.03
C ALA A 5 -5.76 -10.79 25.83
N HIS A 6 -6.73 -9.97 26.23
CA HIS A 6 -6.60 -8.59 26.73
C HIS A 6 -5.65 -7.62 26.02
N GLY A 7 -6.04 -7.17 24.84
CA GLY A 7 -5.61 -5.88 24.27
C GLY A 7 -6.76 -5.30 23.46
N SER A 8 -7.18 -4.10 23.77
CA SER A 8 -8.13 -3.38 22.90
C SER A 8 -7.54 -3.22 21.52
N CYS A 9 -8.32 -3.42 20.44
CA CYS A 9 -7.88 -3.19 19.07
C CYS A 9 -7.37 -1.73 18.94
N LYS A 10 -6.13 -1.57 18.47
CA LYS A 10 -5.48 -0.25 18.29
C LYS A 10 -6.05 0.54 17.11
N GLY A 11 -6.85 -0.09 16.26
CA GLY A 11 -7.49 0.49 15.08
C GLY A 11 -7.34 -0.39 13.84
N LYS A 12 -7.82 0.11 12.71
CA LYS A 12 -7.79 -0.60 11.43
C LYS A 12 -6.60 -0.17 10.57
N ILE A 13 -6.03 -1.12 9.83
CA ILE A 13 -5.10 -0.87 8.73
C ILE A 13 -5.69 -1.45 7.46
N GLY A 14 -5.83 -0.62 6.43
CA GLY A 14 -6.27 -1.04 5.11
C GLY A 14 -5.08 -1.52 4.27
N VAL A 15 -5.26 -2.56 3.46
CA VAL A 15 -4.25 -3.02 2.50
C VAL A 15 -4.87 -3.06 1.11
N PHE A 16 -4.36 -2.23 0.21
CA PHE A 16 -4.72 -2.32 -1.20
C PHE A 16 -4.13 -3.60 -1.79
N ILE A 17 -4.98 -4.42 -2.39
CA ILE A 17 -4.61 -5.69 -3.00
C ILE A 17 -5.38 -5.93 -4.30
N GLU A 18 -4.76 -6.62 -5.24
CA GLU A 18 -5.37 -7.06 -6.49
C GLU A 18 -4.61 -8.30 -6.97
N GLU A 19 -5.01 -8.89 -8.10
CA GLU A 19 -4.39 -10.07 -8.70
C GLU A 19 -2.87 -9.93 -8.86
N HIS A 20 -2.15 -11.01 -8.64
CA HIS A 20 -0.69 -11.11 -8.69
C HIS A 20 0.04 -10.27 -7.64
N PHE A 21 -0.51 -10.22 -6.42
CA PHE A 21 0.13 -9.58 -5.28
C PHE A 21 1.38 -10.34 -4.80
N ASP A 22 2.28 -9.64 -4.09
CA ASP A 22 3.46 -10.28 -3.49
C ASP A 22 3.10 -11.16 -2.29
N MET A 23 3.50 -12.43 -2.36
CA MET A 23 3.19 -13.42 -1.33
C MET A 23 3.99 -13.19 -0.04
N THR A 24 5.23 -12.72 -0.13
CA THR A 24 6.09 -12.46 1.04
C THR A 24 5.52 -11.33 1.87
N GLU A 25 5.16 -10.24 1.21
CA GLU A 25 4.51 -9.08 1.83
C GLU A 25 3.17 -9.47 2.47
N TYR A 26 2.33 -10.20 1.73
CA TYR A 26 1.04 -10.69 2.20
C TYR A 26 1.17 -11.50 3.51
N ARG A 27 2.10 -12.45 3.55
CA ARG A 27 2.35 -13.29 4.73
C ARG A 27 2.84 -12.46 5.93
N LEU A 28 3.75 -11.52 5.68
CA LEU A 28 4.27 -10.65 6.74
C LEU A 28 3.23 -9.67 7.25
N PHE A 29 2.39 -9.10 6.40
CA PHE A 29 1.28 -8.24 6.83
C PHE A 29 0.31 -9.02 7.71
N ASN A 30 -0.13 -10.23 7.29
CA ASN A 30 -1.02 -11.09 8.08
C ASN A 30 -0.42 -11.52 9.42
N LYS A 31 0.90 -11.65 9.51
CA LYS A 31 1.60 -12.02 10.75
C LYS A 31 1.80 -10.82 11.66
N ARG A 32 2.34 -9.73 11.14
CA ARG A 32 2.86 -8.61 11.93
C ARG A 32 1.79 -7.65 12.42
N LEU A 33 0.84 -7.28 11.56
CA LEU A 33 -0.16 -6.26 11.90
C LEU A 33 -1.14 -6.74 12.99
N PRO A 34 -1.74 -7.94 12.91
CA PRO A 34 -2.56 -8.45 14.00
C PRO A 34 -1.77 -8.68 15.30
N SER A 35 -0.51 -9.12 15.21
CA SER A 35 0.36 -9.27 16.39
C SER A 35 0.69 -7.94 17.07
N ALA A 36 0.69 -6.84 16.31
CA ALA A 36 0.83 -5.48 16.84
C ALA A 36 -0.49 -4.90 17.38
N GLY A 37 -1.61 -5.62 17.29
CA GLY A 37 -2.92 -5.25 17.82
C GLY A 37 -3.81 -4.49 16.85
N PHE A 38 -3.53 -4.51 15.55
CA PHE A 38 -4.36 -3.85 14.53
C PHE A 38 -5.28 -4.84 13.83
N ASP A 39 -6.47 -4.35 13.47
CA ASP A 39 -7.40 -5.05 12.57
C ASP A 39 -6.97 -4.82 11.12
N LEU A 40 -6.68 -5.90 10.40
CA LEU A 40 -6.18 -5.88 9.03
C LEU A 40 -7.34 -6.07 8.06
N GLN A 41 -7.53 -5.11 7.16
CA GLN A 41 -8.60 -5.12 6.18
C GLN A 41 -8.05 -4.97 4.76
N TYR A 42 -8.26 -6.01 3.94
CA TYR A 42 -7.90 -5.96 2.52
C TYR A 42 -8.99 -5.28 1.71
N ILE A 43 -8.59 -4.36 0.82
CA ILE A 43 -9.47 -3.53 0.01
C ILE A 43 -9.06 -3.60 -1.46
N SER A 44 -10.04 -3.61 -2.35
CA SER A 44 -9.80 -3.60 -3.80
C SER A 44 -10.95 -2.91 -4.54
N ASN A 45 -10.77 -2.68 -5.84
CA ASN A 45 -11.90 -2.34 -6.69
C ASN A 45 -12.66 -3.61 -7.03
N LEU A 46 -13.91 -3.71 -6.58
CA LEU A 46 -14.72 -4.92 -6.76
C LEU A 46 -15.53 -4.92 -8.05
N TRP A 47 -15.44 -3.87 -8.88
CA TRP A 47 -16.13 -3.78 -10.18
C TRP A 47 -17.64 -4.03 -10.11
N GLY A 48 -18.26 -3.67 -8.98
CA GLY A 48 -19.70 -3.89 -8.73
C GLY A 48 -20.05 -5.27 -8.17
N ASN A 49 -19.07 -6.15 -7.95
CA ASN A 49 -19.28 -7.42 -7.27
C ASN A 49 -19.33 -7.25 -5.75
N THR A 50 -19.87 -8.23 -5.04
CA THR A 50 -19.89 -8.28 -3.57
C THR A 50 -18.55 -8.70 -3.00
N SER A 51 -17.78 -9.51 -3.74
CA SER A 51 -16.43 -9.94 -3.42
C SER A 51 -15.71 -10.41 -4.66
N LEU A 52 -14.38 -10.40 -4.63
CA LEU A 52 -13.52 -10.99 -5.64
C LEU A 52 -12.43 -11.81 -4.96
N GLN A 53 -11.99 -12.88 -5.62
CA GLN A 53 -10.82 -13.65 -5.22
C GLN A 53 -9.62 -13.21 -6.04
N PHE A 54 -8.49 -13.04 -5.36
CA PHE A 54 -7.20 -12.71 -5.97
C PHE A 54 -6.17 -13.75 -5.60
N GLY A 55 -5.24 -14.03 -6.51
CA GLY A 55 -4.10 -14.91 -6.33
C GLY A 55 -2.78 -14.13 -6.20
N SER A 56 -1.81 -14.73 -5.52
CA SER A 56 -0.46 -14.18 -5.44
C SER A 56 0.28 -14.32 -6.79
N ASN A 57 1.36 -13.54 -6.95
CA ASN A 57 2.19 -13.62 -8.14
C ASN A 57 2.84 -15.03 -8.27
N PRO A 58 2.62 -15.76 -9.38
CA PRO A 58 3.18 -17.09 -9.57
C PRO A 58 4.73 -17.12 -9.62
N ASP A 59 5.38 -15.99 -9.90
CA ASP A 59 6.83 -15.88 -9.90
C ASP A 59 7.45 -16.03 -8.50
N ASN A 60 6.64 -15.88 -7.45
CA ASN A 60 7.09 -15.96 -6.06
C ASN A 60 7.19 -17.40 -5.49
N GLY A 61 6.87 -18.42 -6.26
CA GLY A 61 7.01 -19.82 -5.83
C GLY A 61 5.88 -20.75 -6.29
N TRP A 62 5.98 -22.02 -5.87
CA TRP A 62 5.10 -23.11 -6.32
C TRP A 62 3.73 -23.17 -5.62
N VAL A 63 3.57 -22.43 -4.51
CA VAL A 63 2.33 -22.41 -3.72
C VAL A 63 1.71 -21.03 -3.85
N GLU A 64 0.61 -20.96 -4.54
CA GLU A 64 -0.18 -19.74 -4.70
C GLU A 64 -1.01 -19.48 -3.44
N GLU A 65 -0.94 -18.25 -2.95
CA GLU A 65 -1.84 -17.76 -1.90
C GLU A 65 -3.07 -17.14 -2.56
N HIS A 66 -4.23 -17.36 -1.95
CA HIS A 66 -5.48 -16.76 -2.41
C HIS A 66 -6.18 -16.00 -1.28
N ILE A 67 -6.83 -14.92 -1.64
CA ILE A 67 -7.65 -14.13 -0.72
C ILE A 67 -8.98 -13.74 -1.37
N ILE A 68 -10.06 -13.79 -0.59
CA ILE A 68 -11.35 -13.21 -0.98
C ILE A 68 -11.46 -11.84 -0.33
N VAL A 69 -11.64 -10.81 -1.15
CA VAL A 69 -11.80 -9.41 -0.72
C VAL A 69 -13.25 -9.00 -0.94
N SER A 70 -13.87 -8.45 0.09
CA SER A 70 -15.27 -7.96 0.09
C SER A 70 -15.39 -6.47 0.40
N GLU A 71 -14.27 -5.78 0.66
CA GLU A 71 -14.25 -4.35 0.89
C GLU A 71 -13.90 -3.59 -0.37
N ASP A 72 -14.85 -2.78 -0.86
CA ASP A 72 -14.68 -1.99 -2.09
C ASP A 72 -14.02 -0.64 -1.76
N VAL A 73 -12.95 -0.30 -2.50
CA VAL A 73 -12.26 1.00 -2.38
C VAL A 73 -13.20 2.20 -2.48
N GLN A 74 -14.33 2.07 -3.17
CA GLN A 74 -15.32 3.14 -3.31
C GLN A 74 -16.12 3.40 -2.03
N LYS A 75 -16.15 2.43 -1.09
CA LYS A 75 -16.90 2.50 0.15
C LYS A 75 -16.04 2.82 1.37
N VAL A 76 -14.71 2.79 1.22
CA VAL A 76 -13.77 3.05 2.32
C VAL A 76 -13.81 4.52 2.75
N ASN A 77 -13.98 4.73 4.05
CA ASN A 77 -13.80 6.03 4.68
C ASN A 77 -12.41 6.08 5.36
N PRO A 78 -11.44 6.87 4.83
CA PRO A 78 -10.08 6.91 5.37
C PRO A 78 -9.98 7.25 6.86
N SER A 79 -10.91 8.05 7.41
CA SER A 79 -10.88 8.47 8.80
C SER A 79 -11.11 7.34 9.81
N GLU A 80 -11.57 6.18 9.35
CA GLU A 80 -11.76 4.99 10.19
C GLU A 80 -10.47 4.16 10.35
N TYR A 81 -9.41 4.53 9.62
CA TYR A 81 -8.16 3.78 9.56
C TYR A 81 -7.01 4.58 10.18
N LYS A 82 -6.05 3.87 10.75
CA LYS A 82 -4.79 4.44 11.23
C LYS A 82 -3.76 4.58 10.12
N GLY A 83 -3.87 3.76 9.09
CA GLY A 83 -3.00 3.81 7.94
C GLY A 83 -3.40 2.82 6.86
N PHE A 84 -2.73 2.94 5.73
CA PHE A 84 -2.91 2.07 4.58
C PHE A 84 -1.57 1.56 4.07
N LEU A 85 -1.54 0.30 3.68
CA LEU A 85 -0.43 -0.30 2.96
C LEU A 85 -0.87 -0.61 1.53
N ILE A 86 0.05 -0.50 0.60
CA ILE A 86 -0.16 -0.89 -0.79
C ILE A 86 0.78 -2.05 -1.07
N ILE A 87 0.23 -3.22 -1.38
CA ILE A 87 1.02 -4.42 -1.65
C ILE A 87 1.72 -4.34 -3.00
N GLY A 88 2.90 -4.93 -3.08
CA GLY A 88 3.73 -4.92 -4.28
C GLY A 88 3.36 -5.97 -5.32
N ALA A 89 4.35 -6.36 -6.11
CA ALA A 89 4.24 -7.12 -7.35
C ALA A 89 3.31 -6.41 -8.37
N TYR A 90 2.42 -7.12 -9.07
CA TYR A 90 1.64 -6.55 -10.17
C TYR A 90 0.25 -6.06 -9.76
N ALA A 91 -0.09 -6.07 -8.49
CA ALA A 91 -1.40 -5.64 -7.99
C ALA A 91 -1.77 -4.20 -8.41
N THR A 92 -0.79 -3.31 -8.50
CA THR A 92 -1.00 -1.90 -8.86
C THR A 92 -1.41 -1.68 -10.31
N ASP A 93 -1.10 -2.61 -11.22
CA ASP A 93 -1.48 -2.49 -12.63
C ASP A 93 -3.00 -2.39 -12.78
N ARG A 94 -3.72 -3.28 -12.10
CA ARG A 94 -5.18 -3.31 -12.15
C ARG A 94 -5.82 -2.26 -11.24
N LEU A 95 -5.20 -1.92 -10.13
CA LEU A 95 -5.65 -0.82 -9.25
C LEU A 95 -5.60 0.55 -9.95
N ARG A 96 -4.73 0.72 -10.94
CA ARG A 96 -4.66 1.93 -11.79
C ARG A 96 -5.63 1.92 -12.98
N TYR A 97 -6.33 0.82 -13.21
CA TYR A 97 -7.19 0.69 -14.38
C TYR A 97 -8.38 1.65 -14.31
N THR A 98 -8.54 2.44 -15.36
CA THR A 98 -9.70 3.30 -15.60
C THR A 98 -10.45 2.83 -16.84
N VAL A 99 -11.77 2.77 -16.74
CA VAL A 99 -12.64 2.20 -17.80
C VAL A 99 -12.60 3.01 -19.09
N LYS A 100 -12.44 4.34 -18.98
CA LYS A 100 -12.43 5.26 -20.13
C LYS A 100 -11.25 6.22 -20.02
N PRO A 101 -10.03 5.78 -20.38
CA PRO A 101 -8.89 6.68 -20.41
C PRO A 101 -9.08 7.76 -21.49
N GLU A 102 -8.87 9.01 -21.11
CA GLU A 102 -8.96 10.16 -22.01
C GLU A 102 -7.62 10.90 -22.04
N LYS A 103 -7.20 11.30 -23.26
CA LYS A 103 -5.95 12.04 -23.44
C LYS A 103 -5.94 13.34 -22.62
N GLY A 104 -4.91 13.53 -21.81
CA GLY A 104 -4.72 14.74 -21.00
C GLY A 104 -5.60 14.80 -19.75
N LYS A 105 -6.32 13.75 -19.42
CA LYS A 105 -7.06 13.62 -18.15
C LYS A 105 -6.23 12.91 -17.11
N ALA A 106 -6.42 13.29 -15.85
CA ALA A 106 -5.85 12.57 -14.73
C ALA A 106 -6.44 11.15 -14.65
N ASN A 107 -5.67 10.22 -14.09
CA ASN A 107 -6.19 8.87 -13.81
C ASN A 107 -7.28 8.96 -12.74
N ASP A 108 -8.46 8.42 -13.04
CA ASP A 108 -9.65 8.44 -12.19
C ASP A 108 -10.05 7.04 -11.70
N ALA A 109 -9.14 6.08 -11.75
CA ALA A 109 -9.37 4.75 -11.19
C ALA A 109 -9.85 4.85 -9.73
N PRO A 110 -10.83 4.04 -9.31
CA PRO A 110 -11.38 4.12 -7.95
C PRO A 110 -10.35 4.04 -6.83
N ALA A 111 -9.32 3.20 -6.99
CA ALA A 111 -8.22 3.10 -6.03
C ALA A 111 -7.38 4.39 -5.96
N VAL A 112 -7.14 5.06 -7.11
CA VAL A 112 -6.43 6.35 -7.15
C VAL A 112 -7.27 7.45 -6.51
N GLN A 113 -8.58 7.45 -6.71
CA GLN A 113 -9.48 8.41 -6.06
C GLN A 113 -9.49 8.23 -4.53
N LEU A 114 -9.53 6.98 -4.05
CA LEU A 114 -9.41 6.70 -2.62
C LEU A 114 -8.05 7.15 -2.08
N LEU A 115 -6.96 6.88 -2.80
CA LEU A 115 -5.61 7.26 -2.38
C LEU A 115 -5.46 8.78 -2.20
N ARG A 116 -6.05 9.60 -3.09
CA ARG A 116 -6.11 11.06 -2.92
C ARG A 116 -6.80 11.45 -1.60
N LYS A 117 -7.91 10.77 -1.26
CA LYS A 117 -8.62 11.02 0.00
C LYS A 117 -7.77 10.61 1.20
N ILE A 118 -7.11 9.47 1.12
CA ILE A 118 -6.21 8.96 2.18
C ILE A 118 -5.10 9.97 2.45
N MET A 119 -4.37 10.39 1.42
CA MET A 119 -3.26 11.34 1.52
C MET A 119 -3.70 12.74 1.98
N ALA A 120 -4.98 13.09 1.80
CA ALA A 120 -5.56 14.33 2.31
C ALA A 120 -6.13 14.20 3.75
N THR A 121 -6.15 12.98 4.34
CA THR A 121 -6.72 12.75 5.67
C THR A 121 -5.64 12.90 6.74
N PRO A 122 -5.71 13.91 7.62
CA PRO A 122 -4.72 14.11 8.67
C PRO A 122 -4.56 12.90 9.59
N GLY A 123 -3.32 12.55 9.93
CA GLY A 123 -3.02 11.48 10.86
C GLY A 123 -3.11 10.07 10.30
N VAL A 124 -3.40 9.91 9.00
CA VAL A 124 -3.36 8.62 8.32
C VAL A 124 -1.99 8.43 7.66
N LYS A 125 -1.37 7.27 7.86
CA LYS A 125 -0.07 6.92 7.26
C LYS A 125 -0.26 6.03 6.04
N VAL A 126 0.63 6.18 5.06
CA VAL A 126 0.66 5.36 3.84
C VAL A 126 1.99 4.66 3.72
N GLY A 127 1.97 3.34 3.62
CA GLY A 127 3.15 2.52 3.35
C GLY A 127 3.10 1.91 1.95
N THR A 128 4.22 2.00 1.21
CA THR A 128 4.38 1.37 -0.09
C THR A 128 5.63 0.51 -0.12
N ILE A 129 5.61 -0.53 -0.92
CA ILE A 129 6.76 -1.42 -1.07
C ILE A 129 6.91 -1.89 -2.51
N CYS A 130 8.16 -2.02 -2.97
CA CYS A 130 8.49 -2.56 -4.27
C CYS A 130 7.81 -1.78 -5.42
N HIS A 131 6.96 -2.42 -6.21
CA HIS A 131 6.20 -1.80 -7.30
C HIS A 131 5.02 -0.94 -6.83
N SER A 132 4.61 -1.06 -5.57
CA SER A 132 3.35 -0.45 -5.14
C SER A 132 3.35 1.07 -5.17
N LEU A 133 4.52 1.72 -5.09
CA LEU A 133 4.64 3.17 -5.26
C LEU A 133 4.15 3.64 -6.65
N TRP A 134 4.13 2.75 -7.63
CA TRP A 134 3.63 3.04 -8.96
C TRP A 134 2.14 3.42 -8.99
N LEU A 135 1.35 3.01 -7.96
CA LEU A 135 -0.04 3.47 -7.83
C LEU A 135 -0.10 4.99 -7.63
N LEU A 136 0.84 5.57 -6.85
CA LEU A 136 0.92 7.01 -6.62
C LEU A 136 1.35 7.78 -7.87
N CYS A 137 2.15 7.16 -8.77
CA CYS A 137 2.53 7.77 -10.04
C CYS A 137 1.34 8.09 -10.97
N ALA A 138 0.16 7.53 -10.68
CA ALA A 138 -1.07 7.84 -11.41
C ALA A 138 -1.52 9.31 -11.24
N ASP A 139 -1.06 9.97 -10.16
CA ASP A 139 -1.33 11.38 -9.88
C ASP A 139 -0.07 12.06 -9.32
N ARG A 140 0.53 12.92 -10.13
CA ARG A 140 1.76 13.65 -9.77
C ARG A 140 1.63 14.41 -8.45
N THR A 141 0.47 14.92 -8.10
CA THR A 141 0.25 15.68 -6.87
C THR A 141 0.49 14.87 -5.58
N LEU A 142 0.50 13.53 -5.68
CA LEU A 142 0.74 12.63 -4.56
C LEU A 142 2.25 12.42 -4.29
N LEU A 143 3.11 12.69 -5.29
CA LEU A 143 4.54 12.39 -5.24
C LEU A 143 5.44 13.59 -5.43
N GLU A 144 4.97 14.72 -5.99
CA GLU A 144 5.81 15.87 -6.28
C GLU A 144 6.55 16.38 -5.04
N GLY A 145 7.90 16.38 -5.11
CA GLY A 145 8.77 16.80 -4.02
C GLY A 145 8.90 15.83 -2.85
N ARG A 146 8.22 14.67 -2.88
CA ARG A 146 8.30 13.65 -1.80
C ARG A 146 9.59 12.85 -1.91
N LYS A 147 10.26 12.62 -0.78
CA LYS A 147 11.41 11.72 -0.67
C LYS A 147 10.93 10.28 -0.58
N VAL A 148 11.42 9.43 -1.49
CA VAL A 148 10.92 8.05 -1.62
C VAL A 148 12.01 7.06 -2.00
N THR A 149 11.71 5.77 -1.86
CA THR A 149 12.42 4.67 -2.51
C THR A 149 11.42 3.71 -3.15
N CYS A 150 11.85 2.98 -4.16
CA CYS A 150 11.01 2.03 -4.89
C CYS A 150 11.83 0.95 -5.56
N ALA A 151 11.17 -0.03 -6.19
CA ALA A 151 11.80 -1.02 -7.05
C ALA A 151 12.52 -0.33 -8.22
N HIS A 152 13.68 -0.88 -8.62
CA HIS A 152 14.56 -0.28 -9.63
C HIS A 152 13.88 -0.08 -11.00
N ASN A 153 12.95 -0.95 -11.36
CA ASN A 153 12.27 -0.91 -12.66
C ASN A 153 11.15 0.12 -12.78
N ILE A 154 10.75 0.79 -11.68
CA ILE A 154 9.79 1.89 -11.71
C ILE A 154 10.40 3.25 -11.36
N ILE A 155 11.71 3.33 -11.17
CA ILE A 155 12.41 4.59 -10.78
C ILE A 155 12.07 5.72 -11.75
N CYS A 156 12.17 5.48 -13.06
CA CYS A 156 11.88 6.51 -14.06
C CYS A 156 10.44 7.04 -13.96
N ASP A 157 9.48 6.18 -13.68
CA ASP A 157 8.07 6.59 -13.52
C ASP A 157 7.88 7.45 -12.26
N VAL A 158 8.55 7.06 -11.18
CA VAL A 158 8.51 7.75 -9.89
C VAL A 158 9.17 9.14 -9.99
N GLU A 159 10.33 9.24 -10.64
CA GLU A 159 11.00 10.51 -10.91
C GLU A 159 10.18 11.39 -11.85
N ASN A 160 9.59 10.83 -12.91
CA ASN A 160 8.68 11.55 -13.82
C ASN A 160 7.43 12.06 -13.11
N ALA A 161 6.96 11.36 -12.06
CA ALA A 161 5.89 11.85 -11.20
C ALA A 161 6.34 12.96 -10.24
N GLY A 162 7.61 13.35 -10.25
CA GLY A 162 8.16 14.49 -9.51
C GLY A 162 8.67 14.15 -8.11
N ALA A 163 8.81 12.88 -7.77
CA ALA A 163 9.40 12.48 -6.50
C ALA A 163 10.94 12.64 -6.51
N ASP A 164 11.50 12.83 -5.32
CA ASP A 164 12.93 12.82 -5.02
C ASP A 164 13.34 11.42 -4.57
N VAL A 165 13.76 10.58 -5.53
CA VAL A 165 14.18 9.20 -5.24
C VAL A 165 15.51 9.20 -4.51
N GLN A 166 15.57 8.54 -3.36
CA GLN A 166 16.76 8.52 -2.52
C GLN A 166 17.71 7.40 -2.91
N TYR A 167 18.95 7.75 -3.23
CA TYR A 167 20.01 6.83 -3.62
C TYR A 167 21.03 6.64 -2.52
N GLY A 168 21.61 5.44 -2.44
CA GLY A 168 22.77 5.07 -1.63
C GLY A 168 23.90 4.55 -2.51
N ASP A 169 24.87 3.90 -1.90
CA ASP A 169 26.09 3.41 -2.62
C ASP A 169 25.75 2.33 -3.67
N ASP A 170 24.73 1.49 -3.40
CA ASP A 170 24.33 0.36 -4.24
C ASP A 170 22.93 0.54 -4.86
N GLY A 171 22.61 1.71 -5.38
CA GLY A 171 21.31 2.03 -5.97
C GLY A 171 20.39 2.76 -4.99
N THR A 172 19.07 2.50 -5.03
CA THR A 172 18.14 3.16 -4.10
C THR A 172 18.29 2.65 -2.67
N VAL A 173 18.09 3.52 -1.67
CA VAL A 173 18.09 3.11 -0.25
C VAL A 173 17.00 2.10 0.07
N GLY A 174 17.14 1.36 1.18
CA GLY A 174 16.21 0.30 1.59
C GLY A 174 14.80 0.80 1.86
N SER A 175 14.69 1.82 2.73
CA SER A 175 13.42 2.43 3.13
C SER A 175 13.57 3.93 3.35
N VAL A 176 12.47 4.68 3.20
CA VAL A 176 12.39 6.13 3.41
C VAL A 176 11.11 6.46 4.16
N VAL A 177 11.21 7.38 5.12
CA VAL A 177 10.07 8.00 5.80
C VAL A 177 10.03 9.48 5.40
N ASP A 178 8.92 9.90 4.83
CA ASP A 178 8.66 11.30 4.47
C ASP A 178 7.27 11.71 4.97
N GLY A 179 7.20 12.13 6.23
CA GLY A 179 5.96 12.56 6.87
C GLY A 179 4.93 11.44 7.02
N ASP A 180 3.91 11.46 6.19
CA ASP A 180 2.83 10.49 6.15
C ASP A 180 3.10 9.31 5.20
N LEU A 181 4.12 9.39 4.34
CA LEU A 181 4.50 8.39 3.36
C LEU A 181 5.74 7.61 3.80
N ILE A 182 5.61 6.31 3.90
CA ILE A 182 6.70 5.38 4.21
C ILE A 182 6.90 4.45 3.01
N THR A 183 8.11 4.37 2.48
CA THR A 183 8.40 3.61 1.27
C THR A 183 9.53 2.61 1.49
N ALA A 184 9.46 1.45 0.84
CA ALA A 184 10.52 0.44 0.82
C ALA A 184 10.72 -0.12 -0.59
N LYS A 185 11.96 -0.46 -0.96
CA LYS A 185 12.32 -0.77 -2.35
C LYS A 185 12.02 -2.21 -2.81
N HIS A 186 11.91 -3.16 -1.89
CA HIS A 186 11.88 -4.59 -2.26
C HIS A 186 11.22 -5.42 -1.15
N PRO A 187 10.58 -6.57 -1.45
CA PRO A 187 9.97 -7.44 -0.44
C PRO A 187 10.89 -7.86 0.71
N ALA A 188 12.23 -7.91 0.47
CA ALA A 188 13.20 -8.16 1.53
C ALA A 188 13.21 -7.08 2.64
N PHE A 189 12.66 -5.91 2.39
CA PHE A 189 12.53 -4.80 3.34
C PHE A 189 11.14 -4.71 3.98
N THR A 190 10.30 -5.74 3.85
CA THR A 190 8.93 -5.72 4.41
C THR A 190 8.92 -5.57 5.92
N ASP A 191 9.80 -6.27 6.64
CA ASP A 191 9.90 -6.15 8.10
C ASP A 191 10.30 -4.73 8.51
N GLU A 192 11.29 -4.13 7.83
CA GLU A 192 11.73 -2.76 8.08
C GLU A 192 10.61 -1.74 7.78
N LEU A 193 9.90 -1.91 6.64
CA LEU A 193 8.73 -1.10 6.33
C LEU A 193 7.70 -1.14 7.45
N LEU A 194 7.37 -2.33 7.94
CA LEU A 194 6.36 -2.51 8.98
C LEU A 194 6.81 -1.90 10.32
N ASP A 195 8.08 -2.02 10.68
CA ASP A 195 8.62 -1.38 11.88
C ASP A 195 8.52 0.15 11.81
N LEU A 196 8.89 0.73 10.67
CA LEU A 196 8.77 2.16 10.42
C LEU A 196 7.30 2.60 10.42
N PHE A 197 6.45 1.91 9.69
CA PHE A 197 5.02 2.23 9.56
C PHE A 197 4.28 2.18 10.89
N LEU A 198 4.51 1.15 11.70
CA LEU A 198 3.89 1.01 13.02
C LEU A 198 4.40 2.10 13.99
N ARG A 199 5.69 2.41 13.96
CA ARG A 199 6.27 3.50 14.75
C ARG A 199 5.63 4.85 14.39
N GLU A 200 5.47 5.13 13.10
CA GLU A 200 4.86 6.38 12.63
C GLU A 200 3.37 6.50 13.00
N ILE A 201 2.62 5.40 13.02
CA ILE A 201 1.24 5.37 13.50
C ILE A 201 1.19 5.63 15.02
N GLU A 202 2.07 5.00 15.79
CA GLU A 202 2.08 5.13 17.26
C GLU A 202 2.51 6.53 17.72
N SER A 203 3.37 7.21 16.96
CA SER A 203 3.81 8.58 17.26
C SER A 203 2.67 9.60 17.25
N ILE A 204 1.61 9.37 16.46
CA ILE A 204 0.44 10.25 16.36
C ILE A 204 -0.39 10.20 17.65
N ASN A 205 -0.44 9.05 18.32
CA ASN A 205 -1.25 8.86 19.52
C ASN A 205 -0.60 9.48 20.79
N ASN A 206 0.66 9.91 20.69
CA ASN A 206 1.45 10.47 21.80
C ASN A 206 1.59 12.01 21.75
N ASN A 207 1.04 12.64 20.73
CA ASN A 207 0.97 14.11 20.58
C ASN A 207 -0.48 14.59 20.72
#